data_90c295aec957a17bff736e7487c54da3
#
_entry.id   90c295aec957a17bff736e7487c54da3
#
_cell.length_a   1.000
_cell.length_b   1.000
_cell.length_c   1.000
_cell.angle_alpha   90.00
_cell.angle_beta   90.00
_cell.angle_gamma   90.00
#
_symmetry.space_group_name_H-M   'P 1'
#
loop_
_entity.id
_entity.type
_entity.pdbx_description
1 polymer ?
#
loop_
_entity_poly.entity_id
_entity_poly.type
_entity_poly.pdbx_seq_one_letter_code
_entity_poly.pdbx_strand_id
1 'polypeptide(L)'
;MKNDFQRSTTTDHIAGRGGEFLDTQWSKDSSKLAFISSSRDHKEAHLQIADSKTGNVQSVFKENVDTYYESGLRAENWRVLFDSDEFIWYSEKDDWGHIYLYDLSTKKLKNTITTGNWLVREIMHIDNDKREIFFTAGGKEKGNPYHVYLYKI
;
A
#
# COMPACT_ATOMS: atom_id res chain seq x y z
N MET A 1 -14.07 19.36 -18.56
CA MET A 1 -14.57 18.62 -17.40
C MET A 1 -13.75 19.05 -16.18
N LYS A 2 -14.37 19.63 -15.19
CA LYS A 2 -13.70 19.87 -13.90
C LYS A 2 -13.75 18.55 -13.14
N ASN A 3 -12.66 17.84 -13.09
CA ASN A 3 -12.53 16.73 -12.16
C ASN A 3 -12.21 17.31 -10.79
N ASP A 4 -13.24 17.63 -10.04
CA ASP A 4 -13.08 17.94 -8.64
C ASP A 4 -12.78 16.63 -7.90
N PHE A 5 -11.50 16.25 -7.85
CA PHE A 5 -11.05 15.33 -6.83
C PHE A 5 -11.32 16.01 -5.49
N GLN A 6 -12.42 15.64 -4.86
CA GLN A 6 -12.73 16.20 -3.55
C GLN A 6 -11.67 15.67 -2.59
N ARG A 7 -10.82 16.56 -2.14
CA ARG A 7 -9.88 16.29 -1.07
C ARG A 7 -10.67 15.88 0.17
N SER A 8 -10.29 14.74 0.75
CA SER A 8 -10.79 14.39 2.08
C SER A 8 -10.44 15.50 3.06
N THR A 9 -11.33 15.80 3.99
CA THR A 9 -11.06 16.75 5.06
C THR A 9 -9.96 16.29 6.01
N THR A 10 -9.69 14.98 6.03
CA THR A 10 -8.68 14.35 6.89
C THR A 10 -7.39 14.05 6.17
N THR A 11 -7.42 13.89 4.84
CA THR A 11 -6.26 13.59 4.02
C THR A 11 -6.11 14.67 2.96
N ASP A 12 -5.00 15.34 2.91
CA ASP A 12 -4.82 16.56 2.13
C ASP A 12 -3.89 16.39 0.91
N HIS A 13 -3.21 15.28 0.77
CA HIS A 13 -2.34 15.05 -0.37
C HIS A 13 -2.21 13.57 -0.76
N ILE A 14 -1.96 13.34 -2.03
CA ILE A 14 -1.43 12.10 -2.53
C ILE A 14 0.05 12.12 -2.18
N ALA A 15 0.51 11.12 -1.45
CA ALA A 15 1.88 11.08 -1.02
C ALA A 15 2.79 10.91 -2.24
N GLY A 16 3.36 12.02 -2.69
CA GLY A 16 4.37 12.03 -3.75
C GLY A 16 5.72 12.32 -3.14
N ARG A 17 6.64 11.39 -3.21
CA ARG A 17 8.03 11.60 -2.82
C ARG A 17 8.87 11.92 -4.06
N GLY A 18 9.63 13.00 -4.01
CA GLY A 18 10.52 13.37 -5.10
C GLY A 18 9.85 13.96 -6.34
N GLY A 19 8.59 14.42 -6.23
CA GLY A 19 7.88 15.05 -7.34
C GLY A 19 7.20 14.06 -8.30
N GLU A 20 7.23 12.79 -8.00
CA GLU A 20 6.51 11.75 -8.75
C GLU A 20 5.27 11.29 -7.99
N PHE A 21 4.19 10.98 -8.72
CA PHE A 21 2.99 10.37 -8.15
C PHE A 21 3.19 8.87 -7.99
N LEU A 22 4.00 8.48 -7.00
CA LEU A 22 4.34 7.08 -6.77
C LEU A 22 3.20 6.29 -6.10
N ASP A 23 2.33 6.97 -5.36
CA ASP A 23 1.23 6.32 -4.65
C ASP A 23 -0.06 6.24 -5.50
N THR A 24 0.09 5.87 -6.77
CA THR A 24 -1.04 5.70 -7.71
C THR A 24 -0.90 4.42 -8.53
N GLN A 25 -2.02 3.75 -8.80
CA GLN A 25 -2.05 2.55 -9.63
C GLN A 25 -3.32 2.51 -10.48
N TRP A 26 -3.17 2.36 -11.79
CA TRP A 26 -4.27 2.15 -12.71
C TRP A 26 -4.68 0.67 -12.80
N SER A 27 -5.99 0.42 -12.96
CA SER A 27 -6.46 -0.87 -13.42
C SER A 27 -6.01 -1.11 -14.88
N LYS A 28 -5.93 -2.39 -15.30
CA LYS A 28 -5.47 -2.76 -16.66
C LYS A 28 -6.27 -2.10 -17.75
N ASP A 29 -7.58 -1.93 -17.55
CA ASP A 29 -8.51 -1.31 -18.49
C ASP A 29 -8.61 0.22 -18.34
N SER A 30 -7.81 0.81 -17.45
CA SER A 30 -7.80 2.23 -17.12
C SER A 30 -9.15 2.79 -16.62
N SER A 31 -10.07 1.91 -16.19
CA SER A 31 -11.37 2.33 -15.65
C SER A 31 -11.29 2.82 -14.22
N LYS A 32 -10.27 2.41 -13.47
CA LYS A 32 -10.08 2.73 -12.06
C LYS A 32 -8.66 3.21 -11.78
N LEU A 33 -8.56 4.19 -10.91
CA LEU A 33 -7.30 4.68 -10.33
C LEU A 33 -7.32 4.45 -8.83
N ALA A 34 -6.46 3.57 -8.35
CA ALA A 34 -6.18 3.44 -6.93
C ALA A 34 -5.09 4.41 -6.52
N PHE A 35 -5.19 4.99 -5.33
CA PHE A 35 -4.19 5.89 -4.78
C PHE A 35 -4.25 5.95 -3.26
N ILE A 36 -3.12 6.31 -2.66
CA ILE A 36 -3.04 6.58 -1.23
C ILE A 36 -3.11 8.08 -1.00
N SER A 37 -3.91 8.48 -0.03
CA SER A 37 -3.85 9.81 0.57
C SER A 37 -3.55 9.70 2.05
N SER A 38 -2.76 10.61 2.58
CA SER A 38 -2.41 10.65 3.99
C SER A 38 -2.79 11.99 4.61
N SER A 39 -3.07 11.97 5.91
CA SER A 39 -3.22 13.20 6.68
C SER A 39 -1.89 13.96 6.74
N ARG A 40 -1.97 15.27 6.98
CA ARG A 40 -0.80 16.13 7.01
C ARG A 40 0.18 15.77 8.14
N ASP A 41 -0.33 15.26 9.24
CA ASP A 41 0.44 14.78 10.38
C ASP A 41 0.92 13.32 10.23
N HIS A 42 0.61 12.69 9.08
CA HIS A 42 0.94 11.30 8.75
C HIS A 42 0.42 10.26 9.75
N LYS A 43 -0.72 10.54 10.40
CA LYS A 43 -1.37 9.60 11.31
C LYS A 43 -2.50 8.79 10.70
N GLU A 44 -2.91 9.18 9.51
CA GLU A 44 -3.95 8.49 8.75
C GLU A 44 -3.46 8.21 7.33
N ALA A 45 -3.70 7.00 6.85
CA ALA A 45 -3.51 6.63 5.46
C ALA A 45 -4.78 6.00 4.90
N HIS A 46 -5.19 6.43 3.72
CA HIS A 46 -6.40 5.96 3.06
C HIS A 46 -6.06 5.39 1.69
N LEU A 47 -6.41 4.13 1.46
CA LEU A 47 -6.51 3.59 0.12
C LEU A 47 -7.83 4.04 -0.50
N GLN A 48 -7.76 4.72 -1.61
CA GLN A 48 -8.91 5.23 -2.34
C GLN A 48 -8.92 4.69 -3.77
N ILE A 49 -10.11 4.55 -4.34
CA ILE A 49 -10.28 4.18 -5.75
C ILE A 49 -11.20 5.20 -6.41
N ALA A 50 -10.72 5.81 -7.48
CA ALA A 50 -11.48 6.69 -8.33
C ALA A 50 -11.97 5.94 -9.59
N ASP A 51 -13.21 6.18 -9.98
CA ASP A 51 -13.74 5.81 -11.28
C ASP A 51 -13.32 6.85 -12.32
N SER A 52 -12.62 6.43 -13.37
CA SER A 52 -12.05 7.35 -14.37
C SER A 52 -13.09 8.04 -15.25
N LYS A 53 -14.29 7.48 -15.35
CA LYS A 53 -15.37 8.05 -16.19
C LYS A 53 -16.20 9.05 -15.43
N THR A 54 -16.53 8.76 -14.17
CA THR A 54 -17.43 9.58 -13.34
C THR A 54 -16.68 10.54 -12.44
N GLY A 55 -15.42 10.26 -12.13
CA GLY A 55 -14.65 11.00 -11.15
C GLY A 55 -15.03 10.66 -9.69
N ASN A 56 -15.94 9.73 -9.47
CA ASN A 56 -16.33 9.32 -8.12
C ASN A 56 -15.17 8.64 -7.42
N VAL A 57 -14.90 9.05 -6.18
CA VAL A 57 -13.86 8.49 -5.33
C VAL A 57 -14.49 7.73 -4.17
N GLN A 58 -14.06 6.50 -3.99
CA GLN A 58 -14.47 5.65 -2.88
C GLN A 58 -13.28 5.37 -1.96
N SER A 59 -13.44 5.62 -0.65
CA SER A 59 -12.50 5.16 0.36
C SER A 59 -12.67 3.66 0.56
N VAL A 60 -11.61 2.91 0.32
CA VAL A 60 -11.60 1.45 0.39
C VAL A 60 -11.11 0.98 1.75
N PHE A 61 -10.01 1.54 2.22
CA PHE A 61 -9.38 1.13 3.46
C PHE A 61 -8.77 2.33 4.17
N LYS A 62 -8.77 2.30 5.51
CA LYS A 62 -8.15 3.33 6.33
C LYS A 62 -7.30 2.67 7.41
N GLU A 63 -6.08 3.14 7.57
CA GLU A 63 -5.22 2.85 8.70
C GLU A 63 -4.99 4.11 9.52
N ASN A 64 -5.08 3.98 10.85
CA ASN A 64 -4.73 5.02 11.80
C ASN A 64 -3.55 4.53 12.64
N VAL A 65 -2.60 5.41 12.87
CA VAL A 65 -1.43 5.13 13.71
C VAL A 65 -1.25 6.26 14.74
N ASP A 66 -0.74 5.92 15.91
CA ASP A 66 -0.54 6.92 16.97
C ASP A 66 0.71 7.78 16.72
N THR A 67 1.66 7.26 15.97
CA THR A 67 2.95 7.89 15.72
C THR A 67 3.04 8.49 14.31
N TYR A 68 3.50 7.73 13.36
CA TYR A 68 3.71 8.14 11.98
C TYR A 68 3.46 6.97 11.04
N TYR A 69 2.59 7.15 10.05
CA TYR A 69 2.38 6.14 9.02
C TYR A 69 3.57 6.12 8.06
N GLU A 70 4.21 4.98 7.96
CA GLU A 70 5.30 4.74 7.03
C GLU A 70 4.92 3.65 6.03
N SER A 71 4.94 3.97 4.75
CA SER A 71 4.61 3.04 3.66
C SER A 71 5.84 2.33 3.08
N GLY A 72 7.03 2.58 3.69
CA GLY A 72 8.31 2.09 3.19
C GLY A 72 9.19 3.19 2.61
N LEU A 73 10.49 2.90 2.49
CA LEU A 73 11.53 3.92 2.26
C LEU A 73 11.48 4.62 0.90
N ARG A 74 10.88 4.04 -0.12
CA ARG A 74 10.89 4.60 -1.47
C ARG A 74 9.67 4.29 -2.30
N ALA A 75 8.84 3.37 -1.87
CA ALA A 75 7.88 2.81 -2.78
C ALA A 75 6.57 2.45 -2.13
N GLU A 76 5.70 2.36 -3.00
CA GLU A 76 4.41 1.78 -2.93
C GLU A 76 4.50 0.34 -2.39
N ASN A 77 4.53 0.18 -1.08
CA ASN A 77 4.42 -1.15 -0.45
C ASN A 77 2.94 -1.59 -0.35
N TRP A 78 2.14 -1.15 -1.29
CA TRP A 78 0.75 -1.54 -1.44
C TRP A 78 0.43 -1.84 -2.91
N ARG A 79 -0.55 -2.67 -3.18
CA ARG A 79 -1.04 -2.97 -4.53
C ARG A 79 -2.50 -3.36 -4.48
N VAL A 80 -3.29 -2.88 -5.43
CA VAL A 80 -4.64 -3.39 -5.68
C VAL A 80 -4.58 -4.45 -6.76
N LEU A 81 -5.03 -5.63 -6.43
CA LEU A 81 -5.13 -6.78 -7.32
C LEU A 81 -6.57 -6.85 -7.85
N PHE A 82 -6.89 -5.96 -8.81
CA PHE A 82 -8.26 -5.79 -9.31
C PHE A 82 -8.87 -7.08 -9.85
N ASP A 83 -8.06 -7.94 -10.49
CA ASP A 83 -8.52 -9.20 -11.10
C ASP A 83 -8.94 -10.25 -10.05
N SER A 84 -8.40 -10.19 -8.85
CA SER A 84 -8.69 -11.11 -7.74
C SER A 84 -9.52 -10.51 -6.61
N ASP A 85 -9.97 -9.26 -6.76
CA ASP A 85 -10.71 -8.50 -5.74
C ASP A 85 -9.98 -8.43 -4.39
N GLU A 86 -8.69 -8.14 -4.43
CA GLU A 86 -7.81 -8.12 -3.26
C GLU A 86 -6.94 -6.86 -3.26
N PHE A 87 -6.36 -6.54 -2.10
CA PHE A 87 -5.26 -5.59 -2.04
C PHE A 87 -4.20 -6.01 -1.03
N ILE A 88 -2.97 -5.66 -1.36
CA ILE A 88 -1.81 -5.81 -0.50
C ILE A 88 -1.59 -4.49 0.21
N TRP A 89 -1.36 -4.57 1.51
CA TRP A 89 -1.12 -3.42 2.37
C TRP A 89 0.10 -3.63 3.24
N TYR A 90 0.92 -2.60 3.35
CA TYR A 90 2.02 -2.55 4.30
C TYR A 90 1.59 -1.86 5.58
N SER A 91 1.91 -2.44 6.71
CA SER A 91 1.59 -1.87 8.01
C SER A 91 2.63 -2.25 9.06
N GLU A 92 2.87 -1.36 10.00
CA GLU A 92 3.71 -1.58 11.20
C GLU A 92 2.87 -1.88 12.45
N LYS A 93 1.59 -2.26 12.27
CA LYS A 93 0.64 -2.51 13.37
C LYS A 93 1.08 -3.59 14.37
N ASP A 94 2.02 -4.45 13.99
CA ASP A 94 2.59 -5.52 14.82
C ASP A 94 4.04 -5.20 15.22
N ASP A 95 4.38 -3.92 15.40
CA ASP A 95 5.70 -3.36 15.76
C ASP A 95 6.78 -3.49 14.68
N TRP A 96 6.51 -4.21 13.60
CA TRP A 96 7.41 -4.41 12.46
C TRP A 96 6.68 -4.19 11.14
N GLY A 97 7.41 -3.68 10.16
CA GLY A 97 6.85 -3.43 8.82
C GLY A 97 6.61 -4.72 8.05
N HIS A 98 5.35 -5.10 7.91
CA HIS A 98 4.91 -6.35 7.26
C HIS A 98 3.88 -6.13 6.17
N ILE A 99 3.69 -7.18 5.37
CA ILE A 99 2.75 -7.22 4.25
C ILE A 99 1.53 -8.04 4.63
N TYR A 100 0.35 -7.50 4.35
CA TYR A 100 -0.94 -8.08 4.64
C TYR A 100 -1.79 -8.15 3.38
N LEU A 101 -2.55 -9.23 3.21
CA LEU A 101 -3.53 -9.39 2.14
C LEU A 101 -4.93 -9.16 2.69
N TYR A 102 -5.67 -8.29 2.02
CA TYR A 102 -7.05 -7.98 2.33
C TYR A 102 -7.95 -8.28 1.15
N ASP A 103 -9.21 -8.58 1.44
CA ASP A 103 -10.29 -8.62 0.47
C ASP A 103 -10.73 -7.19 0.15
N LEU A 104 -10.83 -6.86 -1.14
CA LEU A 104 -11.10 -5.49 -1.59
C LEU A 104 -12.55 -5.07 -1.34
N SER A 105 -13.50 -6.00 -1.55
CA SER A 105 -14.93 -5.74 -1.37
C SER A 105 -15.33 -5.69 0.09
N THR A 106 -14.90 -6.67 0.89
CA THR A 106 -15.28 -6.77 2.30
C THR A 106 -14.37 -6.01 3.26
N LYS A 107 -13.16 -5.63 2.77
CA LYS A 107 -12.12 -4.91 3.53
C LYS A 107 -11.57 -5.72 4.73
N LYS A 108 -11.80 -7.03 4.71
CA LYS A 108 -11.32 -7.93 5.77
C LYS A 108 -9.94 -8.48 5.47
N LEU A 109 -9.14 -8.61 6.51
CA LEU A 109 -7.86 -9.30 6.44
C LEU A 109 -8.09 -10.76 6.02
N LYS A 110 -7.43 -11.18 4.94
CA LYS A 110 -7.41 -12.56 4.44
C LYS A 110 -6.21 -13.32 4.95
N ASN A 111 -5.04 -12.67 4.92
CA ASN A 111 -3.79 -13.31 5.31
C ASN A 111 -2.75 -12.29 5.76
N THR A 112 -1.96 -12.65 6.76
CA THR A 112 -0.70 -11.99 7.10
C THR A 112 0.39 -12.65 6.28
N ILE A 113 0.92 -11.96 5.28
CA ILE A 113 1.87 -12.54 4.32
C ILE A 113 3.24 -12.71 4.96
N THR A 114 3.70 -11.71 5.72
CA THR A 114 4.99 -11.74 6.40
C THR A 114 4.84 -11.45 7.89
N THR A 115 5.67 -12.10 8.71
CA THR A 115 5.66 -11.95 10.17
C THR A 115 7.06 -12.09 10.74
N GLY A 116 7.29 -11.59 11.96
CA GLY A 116 8.54 -11.81 12.70
C GLY A 116 9.22 -10.50 13.11
N ASN A 117 10.35 -10.61 13.81
CA ASN A 117 11.10 -9.47 14.32
C ASN A 117 12.08 -8.92 13.26
N TRP A 118 11.55 -8.56 12.12
CA TRP A 118 12.26 -8.02 10.97
C TRP A 118 11.28 -7.22 10.11
N LEU A 119 11.76 -6.45 9.16
CA LEU A 119 10.87 -5.59 8.38
C LEU A 119 11.05 -5.80 6.86
N VAL A 120 9.94 -5.72 6.17
CA VAL A 120 9.90 -5.57 4.71
C VAL A 120 10.38 -4.16 4.35
N ARG A 121 11.24 -4.06 3.34
CA ARG A 121 11.72 -2.78 2.81
C ARG A 121 10.93 -2.33 1.59
N GLU A 122 10.78 -3.21 0.63
CA GLU A 122 10.18 -2.87 -0.66
C GLU A 122 9.57 -4.11 -1.32
N ILE A 123 8.35 -3.95 -1.87
CA ILE A 123 7.73 -4.92 -2.77
C ILE A 123 8.31 -4.71 -4.17
N MET A 124 9.11 -5.67 -4.64
CA MET A 124 9.78 -5.59 -5.94
C MET A 124 8.87 -6.02 -7.08
N HIS A 125 8.12 -7.11 -6.88
CA HIS A 125 7.26 -7.68 -7.90
C HIS A 125 6.17 -8.55 -7.28
N ILE A 126 5.00 -8.58 -7.93
CA ILE A 126 3.89 -9.46 -7.59
C ILE A 126 3.50 -10.24 -8.83
N ASP A 127 3.63 -11.55 -8.78
CA ASP A 127 3.08 -12.49 -9.76
C ASP A 127 1.70 -12.96 -9.25
N ASN A 128 0.65 -12.33 -9.74
CA ASN A 128 -0.70 -12.62 -9.29
C ASN A 128 -1.19 -14.01 -9.72
N ASP A 129 -0.71 -14.50 -10.87
CA ASP A 129 -1.10 -15.81 -11.41
C ASP A 129 -0.50 -16.95 -10.58
N LYS A 130 0.76 -16.80 -10.16
CA LYS A 130 1.44 -17.76 -9.29
C LYS A 130 1.21 -17.52 -7.81
N ARG A 131 0.60 -16.38 -7.46
CA ARG A 131 0.43 -15.94 -6.06
C ARG A 131 1.76 -15.80 -5.33
N GLU A 132 2.75 -15.24 -5.99
CA GLU A 132 4.10 -15.03 -5.47
C GLU A 132 4.41 -13.54 -5.33
N ILE A 133 5.10 -13.18 -4.26
CA ILE A 133 5.59 -11.84 -4.00
C ILE A 133 7.10 -11.89 -3.85
N PHE A 134 7.79 -11.04 -4.60
CA PHE A 134 9.23 -10.79 -4.45
C PHE A 134 9.39 -9.46 -3.71
N PHE A 135 10.13 -9.49 -2.61
CA PHE A 135 10.32 -8.32 -1.77
C PHE A 135 11.71 -8.29 -1.16
N THR A 136 12.16 -7.12 -0.76
CA THR A 136 13.37 -6.95 0.02
C THR A 136 13.05 -6.79 1.49
N ALA A 137 13.90 -7.30 2.36
CA ALA A 137 13.76 -7.21 3.80
C ALA A 137 15.10 -7.06 4.50
N GLY A 138 15.08 -6.45 5.68
CA GLY A 138 16.22 -6.29 6.57
C GLY A 138 15.94 -6.87 7.94
N GLY A 139 17.00 -7.33 8.63
CA GLY A 139 16.92 -7.84 10.00
C GLY A 139 16.46 -9.29 10.13
N LYS A 140 16.11 -9.97 9.03
CA LYS A 140 15.66 -11.37 9.07
C LYS A 140 16.79 -12.36 9.22
N GLU A 141 17.93 -12.10 8.57
CA GLU A 141 19.10 -12.96 8.61
C GLU A 141 20.00 -12.65 9.81
N LYS A 142 20.74 -13.65 10.29
CA LYS A 142 21.73 -13.44 11.34
C LYS A 142 22.84 -12.53 10.84
N GLY A 143 23.36 -11.67 11.73
CA GLY A 143 24.47 -10.77 11.43
C GLY A 143 24.06 -9.32 11.45
N ASN A 144 24.50 -8.55 10.45
CA ASN A 144 24.21 -7.11 10.41
C ASN A 144 22.75 -6.86 9.98
N PRO A 145 21.87 -6.30 10.83
CA PRO A 145 20.46 -6.09 10.51
C PRO A 145 20.22 -5.04 9.41
N TYR A 146 21.24 -4.26 9.07
CA TYR A 146 21.16 -3.28 7.97
C TYR A 146 21.35 -3.89 6.59
N HIS A 147 21.80 -5.14 6.50
CA HIS A 147 21.84 -5.82 5.23
C HIS A 147 20.44 -6.14 4.74
N VAL A 148 20.22 -5.87 3.46
CA VAL A 148 18.94 -6.07 2.80
C VAL A 148 19.07 -7.23 1.81
N TYR A 149 18.14 -8.18 1.90
CA TYR A 149 18.11 -9.37 1.05
C TYR A 149 16.81 -9.45 0.28
N LEU A 150 16.86 -10.13 -0.86
CA LEU A 150 15.68 -10.42 -1.68
C LEU A 150 15.05 -11.74 -1.22
N TYR A 151 13.74 -11.71 -1.06
CA TYR A 151 12.93 -12.87 -0.67
C TYR A 151 11.80 -13.10 -1.67
N LYS A 152 11.31 -14.32 -1.65
CA LYS A 152 10.10 -14.73 -2.33
C LYS A 152 9.18 -15.48 -1.36
N ILE A 153 7.91 -15.22 -1.40
CA ILE A 153 6.87 -15.91 -0.65
C ILE A 153 5.69 -16.20 -1.56
#